data_8cfc645f1230c2024288888ea0f4ceb2
#
_entry.id   8cfc645f1230c2024288888ea0f4ceb2
#
_cell.length_a   1.000
_cell.length_b   1.000
_cell.length_c   1.000
_cell.angle_alpha   90.00
_cell.angle_beta   90.00
_cell.angle_gamma   90.00
#
_symmetry.space_group_name_H-M   'P 1'
#
loop_
_entity.id
_entity.type
_entity.pdbx_description
1 polymer ?
#
loop_
_entity_poly.entity_id
_entity_poly.type
_entity_poly.pdbx_seq_one_letter_code
_entity_poly.pdbx_strand_id
1 'polypeptide(L)'
;MVGAGIAGLSAAMAMRAVGCRVAIVERDPEPAPDVDHWRRSGVPHAVQPHFLMGRLRSLFLDRYPGLFAMLREEGVDEIAFADYLHPLARTRYVPKREDALLTVIASRRTTLERTMRRFVHRNSMATIIPHTTVNKLLLAEREGTPYVCGVETRTEGSSRIIPSEIVIDATGRTDALARLLASAGVESNTEHFPCNILYFTQWFRLRPGKTFPSTSGLPGQIFDDFVIGALPADNGRFTVTLQVHRDDTELTTLAKHPETFREFCRRLPAIAPWIDPDRAEATGPIYGFGMMDYLWRSWVVKGEPRILGFFAVGDSVIRSNPRFGRGCTWAALGAHLLADVVAATRDPRLRLVRYEKKLRNTFRKDWMTMLAIERTTQRRFQIAVGHTPATLRDRFASLLDRCLLESLIADPAVFRAVWSGYNGFARMSSWTTRFDIWARIIKRSMVGPGELSNLINQLRTRPSRSEIGEILDRFAIFSS
;
A
#
# COMPACT_ATOMS: atom_id res chain seq x y z
N MET A 1 -22.59 -3.83 -3.93
CA MET A 1 -21.30 -3.26 -3.50
C MET A 1 -21.13 -1.88 -4.10
N VAL A 2 -20.41 -1.00 -3.43
CA VAL A 2 -20.15 0.37 -3.91
C VAL A 2 -18.64 0.58 -4.05
N GLY A 3 -18.19 0.76 -5.30
CA GLY A 3 -16.80 0.88 -5.72
C GLY A 3 -16.23 -0.39 -6.34
N ALA A 4 -15.63 -0.28 -7.53
CA ALA A 4 -14.99 -1.35 -8.29
C ALA A 4 -13.44 -1.21 -8.31
N GLY A 5 -12.85 -0.78 -7.19
CA GLY A 5 -11.42 -0.88 -6.93
C GLY A 5 -11.04 -2.28 -6.43
N ILE A 6 -9.77 -2.48 -6.03
CA ILE A 6 -9.26 -3.78 -5.56
C ILE A 6 -10.14 -4.37 -4.44
N ALA A 7 -10.60 -3.53 -3.48
CA ALA A 7 -11.47 -3.97 -2.39
C ALA A 7 -12.82 -4.52 -2.87
N GLY A 8 -13.52 -3.77 -3.73
CA GLY A 8 -14.82 -4.18 -4.26
C GLY A 8 -14.74 -5.38 -5.18
N LEU A 9 -13.73 -5.44 -6.07
CA LEU A 9 -13.51 -6.58 -6.94
C LEU A 9 -13.16 -7.85 -6.15
N SER A 10 -12.31 -7.74 -5.12
CA SER A 10 -12.01 -8.86 -4.23
C SER A 10 -13.23 -9.32 -3.44
N ALA A 11 -14.06 -8.36 -2.98
CA ALA A 11 -15.31 -8.68 -2.29
C ALA A 11 -16.33 -9.35 -3.24
N ALA A 12 -16.40 -8.91 -4.50
CA ALA A 12 -17.26 -9.54 -5.49
C ALA A 12 -16.88 -11.00 -5.74
N MET A 13 -15.59 -11.26 -5.96
CA MET A 13 -15.08 -12.62 -6.15
C MET A 13 -15.34 -13.50 -4.92
N ALA A 14 -15.07 -12.99 -3.72
CA ALA A 14 -15.26 -13.73 -2.47
C ALA A 14 -16.74 -14.00 -2.16
N MET A 15 -17.63 -13.02 -2.33
CA MET A 15 -19.05 -13.15 -2.08
C MET A 15 -19.72 -14.07 -3.12
N ARG A 16 -19.28 -14.03 -4.37
CA ARG A 16 -19.75 -14.97 -5.41
C ARG A 16 -19.41 -16.41 -5.06
N ALA A 17 -18.21 -16.65 -4.54
CA ALA A 17 -17.76 -17.97 -4.13
C ALA A 17 -18.63 -18.60 -3.01
N VAL A 18 -19.33 -17.78 -2.21
CA VAL A 18 -20.28 -18.23 -1.18
C VAL A 18 -21.74 -18.13 -1.61
N GLY A 19 -22.01 -18.04 -2.93
CA GLY A 19 -23.35 -18.13 -3.51
C GLY A 19 -24.14 -16.84 -3.58
N CYS A 20 -23.55 -15.68 -3.25
CA CYS A 20 -24.24 -14.39 -3.36
C CYS A 20 -24.37 -13.94 -4.83
N ARG A 21 -25.51 -13.31 -5.17
CA ARG A 21 -25.63 -12.50 -6.39
C ARG A 21 -25.03 -11.13 -6.11
N VAL A 22 -24.17 -10.66 -7.02
CA VAL A 22 -23.36 -9.46 -6.78
C VAL A 22 -23.59 -8.43 -7.87
N ALA A 23 -23.92 -7.18 -7.46
CA ALA A 23 -23.85 -5.99 -8.28
C ALA A 23 -22.82 -5.02 -7.69
N ILE A 24 -22.03 -4.38 -8.54
CA ILE A 24 -21.04 -3.36 -8.17
C ILE A 24 -21.45 -2.04 -8.81
N VAL A 25 -21.74 -1.03 -8.00
CA VAL A 25 -21.95 0.34 -8.45
C VAL A 25 -20.60 1.05 -8.49
N GLU A 26 -20.19 1.57 -9.64
CA GLU A 26 -18.91 2.24 -9.85
C GLU A 26 -19.13 3.61 -10.50
N ARG A 27 -18.56 4.66 -9.90
CA ARG A 27 -18.69 6.02 -10.42
C ARG A 27 -17.80 6.32 -11.63
N ASP A 28 -16.62 5.66 -11.68
CA ASP A 28 -15.68 5.84 -12.78
C ASP A 28 -16.16 5.10 -14.05
N PRO A 29 -15.71 5.51 -15.24
CA PRO A 29 -16.00 4.82 -16.48
C PRO A 29 -15.41 3.41 -16.52
N GLU A 30 -15.85 2.65 -17.53
CA GLU A 30 -15.19 1.38 -17.89
C GLU A 30 -13.70 1.61 -18.18
N PRO A 31 -12.85 0.59 -17.96
CA PRO A 31 -11.45 0.68 -18.30
C PRO A 31 -11.22 1.01 -19.77
N ALA A 32 -10.37 1.97 -20.05
CA ALA A 32 -9.90 2.21 -21.41
C ALA A 32 -9.19 0.97 -21.97
N PRO A 33 -9.24 0.74 -23.29
CA PRO A 33 -8.51 -0.36 -23.95
C PRO A 33 -7.00 -0.30 -23.62
N ASP A 34 -6.43 0.90 -23.64
CA ASP A 34 -5.06 1.14 -23.19
C ASP A 34 -5.07 1.55 -21.71
N VAL A 35 -4.36 0.77 -20.90
CA VAL A 35 -4.25 1.00 -19.45
C VAL A 35 -3.51 2.30 -19.11
N ASP A 36 -2.67 2.81 -20.01
CA ASP A 36 -1.94 4.08 -19.82
C ASP A 36 -2.87 5.29 -19.88
N HIS A 37 -3.99 5.16 -20.59
CA HIS A 37 -5.00 6.20 -20.74
C HIS A 37 -6.18 6.04 -19.77
N TRP A 38 -6.22 4.97 -19.00
CA TRP A 38 -7.30 4.77 -18.03
C TRP A 38 -7.15 5.65 -16.79
N ARG A 39 -7.97 6.68 -16.72
CA ARG A 39 -8.02 7.60 -15.56
C ARG A 39 -9.04 7.11 -14.53
N ARG A 40 -8.63 7.09 -13.28
CA ARG A 40 -9.42 6.67 -12.13
C ARG A 40 -9.63 7.86 -11.18
N SER A 41 -10.64 8.70 -11.45
CA SER A 41 -10.96 9.85 -10.58
C SER A 41 -11.38 9.43 -9.17
N GLY A 42 -12.00 8.25 -9.04
CA GLY A 42 -12.32 7.60 -7.77
C GLY A 42 -11.13 7.08 -6.99
N VAL A 43 -9.96 6.98 -7.63
CA VAL A 43 -8.75 6.42 -7.03
C VAL A 43 -7.55 7.30 -7.38
N PRO A 44 -7.44 8.52 -6.81
CA PRO A 44 -6.40 9.49 -7.19
C PRO A 44 -4.98 8.96 -6.99
N HIS A 45 -4.79 8.00 -6.10
CA HIS A 45 -3.51 7.34 -5.87
C HIS A 45 -3.25 6.14 -6.82
N ALA A 46 -4.07 5.91 -7.85
CA ALA A 46 -3.82 4.86 -8.84
C ALA A 46 -2.50 5.06 -9.60
N VAL A 47 -2.05 6.31 -9.73
CA VAL A 47 -0.78 6.69 -10.36
C VAL A 47 0.43 6.55 -9.44
N GLN A 48 0.23 6.25 -8.16
CA GLN A 48 1.31 5.98 -7.22
C GLN A 48 1.79 4.52 -7.33
N PRO A 49 3.03 4.20 -6.91
CA PRO A 49 3.48 2.81 -6.88
C PRO A 49 2.66 1.97 -5.90
N HIS A 50 2.46 0.72 -6.24
CA HIS A 50 1.81 -0.26 -5.38
C HIS A 50 2.70 -1.47 -5.20
N PHE A 51 3.03 -1.74 -3.95
CA PHE A 51 3.79 -2.92 -3.58
C PHE A 51 2.82 -4.07 -3.25
N LEU A 52 2.71 -5.03 -4.16
CA LEU A 52 1.74 -6.12 -4.07
C LEU A 52 2.39 -7.35 -3.42
N MET A 53 2.24 -7.43 -2.11
CA MET A 53 2.95 -8.37 -1.23
C MET A 53 2.65 -9.84 -1.51
N GLY A 54 3.56 -10.71 -1.11
CA GLY A 54 3.47 -12.15 -1.30
C GLY A 54 2.19 -12.79 -0.75
N ARG A 55 1.60 -12.25 0.31
CA ARG A 55 0.31 -12.74 0.84
C ARG A 55 -0.86 -12.50 -0.13
N LEU A 56 -0.86 -11.38 -0.87
CA LEU A 56 -1.84 -11.13 -1.94
C LEU A 56 -1.61 -12.08 -3.11
N ARG A 57 -0.34 -12.28 -3.48
CA ARG A 57 0.05 -13.24 -4.52
C ARG A 57 -0.44 -14.65 -4.18
N SER A 58 -0.18 -15.13 -2.97
CA SER A 58 -0.64 -16.46 -2.54
C SER A 58 -2.16 -16.56 -2.61
N LEU A 59 -2.89 -15.54 -2.14
CA LEU A 59 -4.34 -15.53 -2.23
C LEU A 59 -4.85 -15.68 -3.67
N PHE A 60 -4.23 -14.98 -4.62
CA PHE A 60 -4.61 -15.08 -6.03
C PHE A 60 -4.27 -16.43 -6.63
N LEU A 61 -3.10 -16.98 -6.33
CA LEU A 61 -2.71 -18.32 -6.80
C LEU A 61 -3.64 -19.42 -6.25
N ASP A 62 -3.96 -19.34 -4.96
CA ASP A 62 -4.74 -20.37 -4.28
C ASP A 62 -6.24 -20.31 -4.65
N ARG A 63 -6.80 -19.11 -4.76
CA ARG A 63 -8.23 -18.93 -4.96
C ARG A 63 -8.65 -18.61 -6.39
N TYR A 64 -7.76 -17.95 -7.16
CA TYR A 64 -8.06 -17.40 -8.48
C TYR A 64 -6.90 -17.63 -9.46
N PRO A 65 -6.47 -18.89 -9.70
CA PRO A 65 -5.33 -19.18 -10.58
C PRO A 65 -5.51 -18.63 -12.00
N GLY A 66 -6.74 -18.61 -12.52
CA GLY A 66 -7.06 -18.00 -13.80
C GLY A 66 -6.86 -16.48 -13.83
N LEU A 67 -7.13 -15.76 -12.72
CA LEU A 67 -6.79 -14.33 -12.61
C LEU A 67 -5.28 -14.14 -12.67
N PHE A 68 -4.52 -14.98 -11.97
CA PHE A 68 -3.07 -14.88 -11.96
C PHE A 68 -2.45 -15.15 -13.33
N ALA A 69 -2.99 -16.12 -14.08
CA ALA A 69 -2.60 -16.37 -15.48
C ALA A 69 -2.84 -15.14 -16.35
N MET A 70 -4.03 -14.51 -16.25
CA MET A 70 -4.33 -13.27 -16.98
C MET A 70 -3.41 -12.10 -16.60
N LEU A 71 -2.97 -12.01 -15.34
CA LEU A 71 -2.01 -10.97 -14.92
C LEU A 71 -0.66 -11.16 -15.62
N ARG A 72 -0.18 -12.39 -15.74
CA ARG A 72 1.06 -12.71 -16.49
C ARG A 72 0.93 -12.38 -17.98
N GLU A 73 -0.21 -12.64 -18.60
CA GLU A 73 -0.49 -12.27 -19.99
C GLU A 73 -0.45 -10.74 -20.20
N GLU A 74 -0.80 -9.95 -19.19
CA GLU A 74 -0.72 -8.47 -19.19
C GLU A 74 0.70 -7.96 -18.88
N GLY A 75 1.71 -8.82 -18.81
CA GLY A 75 3.10 -8.46 -18.56
C GLY A 75 3.42 -8.14 -17.10
N VAL A 76 2.62 -8.64 -16.18
CA VAL A 76 2.90 -8.52 -14.74
C VAL A 76 4.00 -9.50 -14.35
N ASP A 77 5.07 -8.98 -13.77
CA ASP A 77 6.21 -9.75 -13.31
C ASP A 77 6.13 -10.13 -11.83
N GLU A 78 6.91 -11.12 -11.48
CA GLU A 78 7.11 -11.57 -10.11
C GLU A 78 8.56 -11.34 -9.70
N ILE A 79 8.79 -10.72 -8.54
CA ILE A 79 10.12 -10.51 -7.99
C ILE A 79 10.33 -11.51 -6.86
N ALA A 80 11.20 -12.47 -7.07
CA ALA A 80 11.49 -13.51 -6.10
C ALA A 80 12.24 -12.95 -4.88
N PHE A 81 12.14 -13.64 -3.74
CA PHE A 81 12.86 -13.26 -2.52
C PHE A 81 14.38 -13.08 -2.76
N ALA A 82 14.99 -13.97 -3.53
CA ALA A 82 16.42 -13.91 -3.84
C ALA A 82 16.82 -12.64 -4.59
N ASP A 83 15.91 -12.06 -5.39
CA ASP A 83 16.19 -10.85 -6.18
C ASP A 83 16.25 -9.59 -5.32
N TYR A 84 15.65 -9.61 -4.14
CA TYR A 84 15.77 -8.55 -3.14
C TYR A 84 17.02 -8.64 -2.28
N LEU A 85 17.76 -9.76 -2.34
CA LEU A 85 18.96 -9.88 -1.55
C LEU A 85 20.09 -9.05 -2.15
N HIS A 86 20.73 -8.27 -1.30
CA HIS A 86 21.97 -7.59 -1.65
C HIS A 86 23.04 -8.64 -2.12
N PRO A 87 23.93 -8.32 -3.08
CA PRO A 87 24.97 -9.24 -3.53
C PRO A 87 25.76 -9.90 -2.39
N LEU A 88 26.09 -9.18 -1.33
CA LEU A 88 26.74 -9.71 -0.13
C LEU A 88 25.92 -10.79 0.60
N ALA A 89 24.60 -10.63 0.65
CA ALA A 89 23.75 -11.66 1.24
C ALA A 89 23.56 -12.85 0.30
N ARG A 90 23.55 -12.62 -1.02
CA ARG A 90 23.42 -13.69 -2.03
C ARG A 90 24.51 -14.74 -1.94
N THR A 91 25.75 -14.36 -1.62
CA THR A 91 26.86 -15.31 -1.46
C THR A 91 26.65 -16.33 -0.32
N ARG A 92 25.81 -15.99 0.65
CA ARG A 92 25.46 -16.83 1.81
C ARG A 92 24.02 -17.35 1.78
N TYR A 93 23.33 -17.09 0.69
CA TYR A 93 21.93 -17.46 0.58
C TYR A 93 21.75 -18.96 0.32
N VAL A 94 21.01 -19.59 1.20
CA VAL A 94 20.52 -20.96 1.01
C VAL A 94 19.00 -20.87 0.79
N PRO A 95 18.49 -21.29 -0.39
CA PRO A 95 17.07 -21.30 -0.68
C PRO A 95 16.29 -22.14 0.32
N LYS A 96 15.12 -21.64 0.71
CA LYS A 96 14.16 -22.36 1.55
C LYS A 96 12.80 -22.40 0.86
N ARG A 97 12.02 -23.43 1.14
CA ARG A 97 10.68 -23.61 0.55
C ARG A 97 9.76 -22.41 0.83
N GLU A 98 9.86 -21.83 2.02
CA GLU A 98 9.09 -20.67 2.41
C GLU A 98 9.44 -19.38 1.63
N ASP A 99 10.61 -19.30 0.97
CA ASP A 99 11.01 -18.12 0.20
C ASP A 99 10.09 -17.89 -1.02
N ALA A 100 9.47 -18.94 -1.55
CA ALA A 100 8.47 -18.83 -2.61
C ALA A 100 7.23 -18.00 -2.17
N LEU A 101 6.88 -18.00 -0.88
CA LEU A 101 5.80 -17.18 -0.34
C LEU A 101 6.17 -15.69 -0.30
N LEU A 102 7.46 -15.38 -0.26
CA LEU A 102 8.00 -14.02 -0.13
C LEU A 102 8.18 -13.32 -1.49
N THR A 103 7.76 -13.96 -2.57
CA THR A 103 7.70 -13.38 -3.92
C THR A 103 6.60 -12.32 -3.97
N VAL A 104 6.90 -11.16 -4.54
CA VAL A 104 5.94 -10.06 -4.71
C VAL A 104 5.55 -9.90 -6.16
N ILE A 105 4.42 -9.23 -6.41
CA ILE A 105 3.92 -8.92 -7.75
C ILE A 105 4.36 -7.50 -8.12
N ALA A 106 5.02 -7.34 -9.27
CA ALA A 106 5.37 -6.07 -9.87
C ALA A 106 4.32 -5.68 -10.91
N SER A 107 3.41 -4.77 -10.54
CA SER A 107 2.31 -4.35 -11.40
C SER A 107 1.89 -2.93 -11.09
N ARG A 108 1.51 -2.17 -12.12
CA ARG A 108 0.72 -0.96 -11.92
C ARG A 108 -0.66 -1.33 -11.37
N ARG A 109 -1.20 -0.47 -10.54
CA ARG A 109 -2.55 -0.66 -10.01
C ARG A 109 -3.61 -0.70 -11.10
N THR A 110 -3.47 0.13 -12.13
CA THR A 110 -4.39 0.16 -13.27
C THR A 110 -4.39 -1.16 -14.03
N THR A 111 -3.23 -1.77 -14.27
CA THR A 111 -3.12 -3.11 -14.88
C THR A 111 -3.81 -4.16 -14.01
N LEU A 112 -3.53 -4.19 -12.70
CA LEU A 112 -4.16 -5.11 -11.77
C LEU A 112 -5.70 -4.95 -11.75
N GLU A 113 -6.22 -3.74 -11.56
CA GLU A 113 -7.67 -3.50 -11.48
C GLU A 113 -8.38 -3.81 -12.80
N ARG A 114 -7.80 -3.48 -13.95
CA ARG A 114 -8.36 -3.81 -15.26
C ARG A 114 -8.46 -5.34 -15.44
N THR A 115 -7.39 -6.05 -15.11
CA THR A 115 -7.36 -7.51 -15.21
C THR A 115 -8.37 -8.16 -14.26
N MET A 116 -8.47 -7.69 -13.03
CA MET A 116 -9.50 -8.15 -12.08
C MET A 116 -10.92 -7.90 -12.59
N ARG A 117 -11.22 -6.73 -13.19
CA ARG A 117 -12.54 -6.44 -13.79
C ARG A 117 -12.84 -7.39 -14.94
N ARG A 118 -11.87 -7.61 -15.84
CA ARG A 118 -12.02 -8.59 -16.95
C ARG A 118 -12.27 -10.00 -16.44
N PHE A 119 -11.56 -10.42 -15.39
CA PHE A 119 -11.75 -11.71 -14.74
C PHE A 119 -13.15 -11.86 -14.14
N VAL A 120 -13.62 -10.85 -13.38
CA VAL A 120 -14.97 -10.81 -12.80
C VAL A 120 -16.05 -10.89 -13.89
N HIS A 121 -15.88 -10.15 -14.98
CA HIS A 121 -16.82 -10.15 -16.11
C HIS A 121 -16.83 -11.51 -16.84
N ARG A 122 -15.66 -12.03 -17.23
CA ARG A 122 -15.54 -13.30 -17.95
C ARG A 122 -16.14 -14.49 -17.19
N ASN A 123 -16.08 -14.47 -15.87
CA ASN A 123 -16.58 -15.54 -15.02
C ASN A 123 -18.00 -15.23 -14.46
N SER A 124 -18.67 -14.21 -14.97
CA SER A 124 -20.02 -13.81 -14.53
C SER A 124 -20.15 -13.69 -12.99
N MET A 125 -19.09 -13.19 -12.34
CA MET A 125 -19.03 -13.10 -10.88
C MET A 125 -19.84 -11.94 -10.33
N ALA A 126 -19.98 -10.86 -11.08
CA ALA A 126 -20.75 -9.68 -10.71
C ALA A 126 -21.19 -8.89 -11.94
N THR A 127 -22.30 -8.16 -11.81
CA THR A 127 -22.66 -7.09 -12.75
C THR A 127 -22.04 -5.78 -12.28
N ILE A 128 -21.16 -5.17 -13.09
CA ILE A 128 -20.59 -3.86 -12.81
C ILE A 128 -21.45 -2.80 -13.51
N ILE A 129 -21.87 -1.79 -12.76
CA ILE A 129 -22.69 -0.66 -13.23
C ILE A 129 -21.81 0.59 -13.19
N PRO A 130 -21.14 0.96 -14.31
CA PRO A 130 -20.25 2.10 -14.38
C PRO A 130 -21.00 3.42 -14.42
N HIS A 131 -20.29 4.56 -14.36
CA HIS A 131 -20.85 5.92 -14.39
C HIS A 131 -21.96 6.18 -13.40
N THR A 132 -21.99 5.43 -12.28
CA THR A 132 -23.12 5.41 -11.34
C THR A 132 -22.65 5.73 -9.94
N THR A 133 -23.30 6.70 -9.30
CA THR A 133 -23.03 7.09 -7.90
C THR A 133 -24.15 6.60 -6.99
N VAL A 134 -23.81 6.33 -5.72
CA VAL A 134 -24.81 6.08 -4.66
C VAL A 134 -25.09 7.41 -3.96
N ASN A 135 -26.35 7.83 -3.96
CA ASN A 135 -26.80 9.07 -3.35
C ASN A 135 -27.40 8.85 -1.97
N LYS A 136 -28.01 7.69 -1.72
CA LYS A 136 -28.72 7.38 -0.49
C LYS A 136 -28.60 5.90 -0.15
N LEU A 137 -28.49 5.61 1.14
CA LEU A 137 -28.71 4.27 1.69
C LEU A 137 -30.18 4.14 2.08
N LEU A 138 -30.80 3.06 1.66
CA LEU A 138 -32.17 2.75 2.06
C LEU A 138 -32.12 2.06 3.41
N LEU A 139 -32.71 2.71 4.41
CA LEU A 139 -32.74 2.24 5.78
C LEU A 139 -34.15 1.76 6.15
N ALA A 140 -34.19 0.60 6.76
CA ALA A 140 -35.34 0.07 7.50
C ALA A 140 -34.90 -0.14 8.96
N GLU A 141 -35.79 -0.62 9.79
CA GLU A 141 -35.50 -1.00 11.17
C GLU A 141 -35.69 -2.52 11.34
N ARG A 142 -34.78 -3.15 12.08
CA ARG A 142 -34.90 -4.55 12.45
C ARG A 142 -34.49 -4.71 13.92
N GLU A 143 -35.45 -5.11 14.76
CA GLU A 143 -35.25 -5.31 16.20
C GLU A 143 -34.57 -4.08 16.88
N GLY A 144 -35.10 -2.88 16.60
CA GLY A 144 -34.60 -1.63 17.16
C GLY A 144 -33.23 -1.17 16.63
N THR A 145 -32.70 -1.80 15.58
CA THR A 145 -31.42 -1.45 14.96
C THR A 145 -31.61 -1.06 13.50
N PRO A 146 -31.05 0.07 13.02
CA PRO A 146 -31.08 0.43 11.61
C PRO A 146 -30.55 -0.69 10.72
N TYR A 147 -31.24 -0.97 9.62
CA TYR A 147 -30.89 -2.02 8.67
C TYR A 147 -30.82 -1.46 7.25
N VAL A 148 -29.68 -1.64 6.59
CA VAL A 148 -29.51 -1.24 5.19
C VAL A 148 -30.16 -2.31 4.30
N CYS A 149 -31.23 -1.92 3.59
CA CYS A 149 -31.99 -2.80 2.69
C CYS A 149 -31.80 -2.49 1.20
N GLY A 150 -30.89 -1.59 0.86
CA GLY A 150 -30.58 -1.24 -0.52
C GLY A 150 -29.88 0.12 -0.64
N VAL A 151 -29.71 0.53 -1.89
CA VAL A 151 -29.13 1.83 -2.24
C VAL A 151 -29.96 2.53 -3.32
N GLU A 152 -30.03 3.85 -3.26
CA GLU A 152 -30.48 4.68 -4.36
C GLU A 152 -29.27 5.16 -5.14
N THR A 153 -29.29 4.93 -6.43
CA THR A 153 -28.19 5.26 -7.35
C THR A 153 -28.62 6.31 -8.35
N ARG A 154 -27.66 7.07 -8.86
CA ARG A 154 -27.85 8.07 -9.91
C ARG A 154 -26.90 7.82 -11.06
N THR A 155 -27.45 7.77 -12.29
CA THR A 155 -26.74 7.63 -13.55
C THR A 155 -27.31 8.64 -14.53
N GLU A 156 -26.49 9.59 -15.03
CA GLU A 156 -26.88 10.58 -16.09
C GLU A 156 -28.26 11.23 -15.86
N GLY A 157 -28.55 11.64 -14.60
CA GLY A 157 -29.79 12.33 -14.26
C GLY A 157 -30.97 11.40 -13.87
N SER A 158 -30.88 10.09 -14.10
CA SER A 158 -31.88 9.12 -13.64
C SER A 158 -31.53 8.51 -12.30
N SER A 159 -32.52 8.31 -11.43
CA SER A 159 -32.37 7.59 -10.17
C SER A 159 -32.94 6.18 -10.27
N ARG A 160 -32.25 5.22 -9.65
CA ARG A 160 -32.68 3.83 -9.57
C ARG A 160 -32.45 3.28 -8.17
N ILE A 161 -33.41 2.53 -7.67
CA ILE A 161 -33.30 1.75 -6.43
C ILE A 161 -32.73 0.36 -6.74
N ILE A 162 -31.70 -0.04 -6.00
CA ILE A 162 -31.16 -1.39 -6.02
C ILE A 162 -31.37 -2.00 -4.63
N PRO A 163 -32.40 -2.86 -4.46
CA PRO A 163 -32.58 -3.59 -3.20
C PRO A 163 -31.44 -4.55 -2.94
N SER A 164 -31.04 -4.69 -1.69
CA SER A 164 -29.94 -5.57 -1.33
C SER A 164 -30.01 -5.98 0.14
N GLU A 165 -29.81 -7.26 0.42
CA GLU A 165 -29.68 -7.77 1.80
C GLU A 165 -28.36 -7.33 2.46
N ILE A 166 -27.32 -7.13 1.66
CA ILE A 166 -25.99 -6.76 2.12
C ILE A 166 -25.44 -5.64 1.23
N VAL A 167 -25.11 -4.52 1.84
CA VAL A 167 -24.37 -3.42 1.19
C VAL A 167 -22.93 -3.40 1.69
N ILE A 168 -21.99 -3.43 0.77
CA ILE A 168 -20.56 -3.41 1.08
C ILE A 168 -19.95 -2.09 0.59
N ASP A 169 -19.43 -1.30 1.52
CA ASP A 169 -18.66 -0.09 1.25
C ASP A 169 -17.23 -0.46 0.84
N ALA A 170 -16.92 -0.29 -0.43
CA ALA A 170 -15.59 -0.40 -1.02
C ALA A 170 -15.17 0.93 -1.69
N THR A 171 -15.73 2.06 -1.22
CA THR A 171 -15.48 3.40 -1.78
C THR A 171 -14.10 3.96 -1.42
N GLY A 172 -13.36 3.22 -0.61
CA GLY A 172 -11.98 3.55 -0.24
C GLY A 172 -11.89 4.84 0.59
N ARG A 173 -10.98 5.74 0.19
CA ARG A 173 -10.66 6.95 0.96
C ARG A 173 -11.72 8.05 0.88
N THR A 174 -12.77 7.89 0.09
CA THR A 174 -13.81 8.93 -0.07
C THR A 174 -14.75 9.04 1.11
N ASP A 175 -14.85 8.00 1.95
CA ASP A 175 -15.78 7.90 3.08
C ASP A 175 -17.26 8.15 2.70
N ALA A 176 -17.61 7.95 1.44
CA ALA A 176 -18.90 8.36 0.89
C ALA A 176 -20.09 7.72 1.65
N LEU A 177 -20.07 6.40 1.83
CA LEU A 177 -21.16 5.70 2.52
C LEU A 177 -21.14 5.93 4.03
N ALA A 178 -19.97 6.08 4.64
CA ALA A 178 -19.87 6.42 6.05
C ALA A 178 -20.49 7.80 6.34
N ARG A 179 -20.30 8.79 5.44
CA ARG A 179 -20.98 10.08 5.56
C ARG A 179 -22.50 9.99 5.38
N LEU A 180 -22.96 9.18 4.44
CA LEU A 180 -24.41 8.94 4.27
C LEU A 180 -25.02 8.30 5.52
N LEU A 181 -24.32 7.37 6.18
CA LEU A 181 -24.78 6.79 7.46
C LEU A 181 -24.80 7.84 8.57
N ALA A 182 -23.75 8.63 8.70
CA ALA A 182 -23.68 9.68 9.71
C ALA A 182 -24.78 10.73 9.54
N SER A 183 -25.09 11.15 8.29
CA SER A 183 -26.21 12.05 8.03
C SER A 183 -27.58 11.44 8.35
N ALA A 184 -27.69 10.12 8.41
CA ALA A 184 -28.87 9.37 8.84
C ALA A 184 -28.84 9.02 10.35
N GLY A 185 -27.94 9.60 11.14
CA GLY A 185 -27.82 9.37 12.57
C GLY A 185 -27.08 8.09 12.97
N VAL A 186 -26.46 7.39 12.02
CA VAL A 186 -25.68 6.16 12.29
C VAL A 186 -24.19 6.46 12.25
N GLU A 187 -23.60 6.68 13.41
CA GLU A 187 -22.17 7.01 13.54
C GLU A 187 -21.31 5.76 13.80
N SER A 188 -20.13 5.77 13.19
CA SER A 188 -19.09 4.77 13.46
C SER A 188 -18.16 5.23 14.60
N ASN A 189 -17.61 4.28 15.33
CA ASN A 189 -16.47 4.54 16.19
C ASN A 189 -15.19 4.52 15.32
N THR A 190 -14.53 5.67 15.20
CA THR A 190 -13.40 5.84 14.28
C THR A 190 -12.18 6.36 15.01
N GLU A 191 -11.09 5.59 14.97
CA GLU A 191 -9.76 6.05 15.36
C GLU A 191 -9.08 6.66 14.12
N HIS A 192 -8.57 7.86 14.25
CA HIS A 192 -7.96 8.61 13.16
C HIS A 192 -6.66 9.26 13.60
N PHE A 193 -5.58 9.09 12.82
CA PHE A 193 -4.27 9.69 13.08
C PHE A 193 -3.71 10.24 11.75
N PRO A 194 -3.38 11.54 11.68
CA PRO A 194 -2.82 12.12 10.47
C PRO A 194 -1.42 11.58 10.19
N CYS A 195 -1.10 11.44 8.91
CA CYS A 195 0.23 11.13 8.42
C CYS A 195 0.75 12.36 7.66
N ASN A 196 1.79 13.01 8.22
CA ASN A 196 2.34 14.25 7.68
C ASN A 196 3.39 14.00 6.57
N ILE A 197 3.20 12.98 5.75
CA ILE A 197 4.09 12.62 4.66
C ILE A 197 3.44 12.95 3.33
N LEU A 198 4.24 13.53 2.44
CA LEU A 198 3.92 13.73 1.03
C LEU A 198 4.73 12.76 0.18
N TYR A 199 4.12 12.27 -0.87
CA TYR A 199 4.75 11.40 -1.86
C TYR A 199 4.84 12.13 -3.17
N PHE A 200 6.00 12.07 -3.81
CA PHE A 200 6.24 12.57 -5.16
C PHE A 200 6.80 11.43 -6.00
N THR A 201 6.07 11.07 -7.05
CA THR A 201 6.36 9.90 -7.88
C THR A 201 6.55 10.31 -9.32
N GLN A 202 7.66 9.91 -9.92
CA GLN A 202 7.83 9.94 -11.37
C GLN A 202 7.89 8.52 -11.91
N TRP A 203 7.17 8.29 -13.03
CA TRP A 203 7.20 7.05 -13.78
C TRP A 203 8.31 7.06 -14.81
N PHE A 204 8.91 5.89 -15.00
CA PHE A 204 9.94 5.61 -15.97
C PHE A 204 9.61 4.34 -16.74
N ARG A 205 10.22 4.19 -17.92
CA ARG A 205 10.19 2.98 -18.72
C ARG A 205 11.60 2.60 -19.14
N LEU A 206 11.96 1.34 -19.04
CA LEU A 206 13.21 0.81 -19.55
C LEU A 206 13.27 1.01 -21.07
N ARG A 207 14.44 1.37 -21.58
CA ARG A 207 14.71 1.38 -23.00
C ARG A 207 14.76 -0.06 -23.55
N PRO A 208 14.48 -0.27 -24.84
CA PRO A 208 14.55 -1.60 -25.45
C PRO A 208 15.87 -2.33 -25.12
N GLY A 209 15.77 -3.60 -24.73
CA GLY A 209 16.93 -4.44 -24.41
C GLY A 209 17.61 -4.14 -23.05
N LYS A 210 17.12 -3.16 -22.27
CA LYS A 210 17.66 -2.88 -20.94
C LYS A 210 16.87 -3.62 -19.85
N THR A 211 17.55 -3.89 -18.74
CA THR A 211 17.00 -4.54 -17.55
C THR A 211 17.06 -3.62 -16.34
N PHE A 212 16.30 -3.92 -15.31
CA PHE A 212 16.41 -3.22 -14.04
C PHE A 212 17.82 -3.35 -13.47
N PRO A 213 18.34 -2.32 -12.79
CA PRO A 213 19.61 -2.43 -12.09
C PRO A 213 19.55 -3.56 -11.08
N SER A 214 20.66 -4.22 -10.85
CA SER A 214 20.80 -5.13 -9.71
C SER A 214 20.50 -4.35 -8.44
N THR A 215 19.49 -4.79 -7.68
CA THR A 215 19.09 -4.08 -6.47
C THR A 215 20.14 -4.22 -5.39
N SER A 216 20.37 -3.13 -4.67
CA SER A 216 21.22 -3.12 -3.49
C SER A 216 20.54 -3.68 -2.23
N GLY A 217 19.48 -4.47 -2.40
CA GLY A 217 18.67 -5.04 -1.31
C GLY A 217 17.26 -4.45 -1.28
N LEU A 218 16.95 -3.62 -0.30
CA LEU A 218 15.61 -3.04 -0.16
C LEU A 218 15.27 -2.10 -1.33
N PRO A 219 14.00 -2.07 -1.79
CA PRO A 219 13.56 -1.22 -2.90
C PRO A 219 13.54 0.28 -2.57
N GLY A 220 14.01 0.67 -1.40
CA GLY A 220 14.08 2.05 -0.96
C GLY A 220 15.13 2.28 0.10
N GLN A 221 15.54 3.54 0.23
CA GLN A 221 16.46 4.03 1.25
C GLN A 221 15.71 4.94 2.21
N ILE A 222 15.97 4.75 3.49
CA ILE A 222 15.38 5.53 4.59
C ILE A 222 16.47 6.44 5.14
N PHE A 223 16.28 7.73 5.00
CA PHE A 223 17.06 8.79 5.64
C PHE A 223 16.27 9.38 6.81
N ASP A 224 16.90 10.22 7.59
CA ASP A 224 16.23 10.82 8.77
C ASP A 224 15.15 11.84 8.37
N ASP A 225 15.30 12.47 7.20
CA ASP A 225 14.44 13.54 6.68
C ASP A 225 13.62 13.14 5.43
N PHE A 226 13.94 12.04 4.73
CA PHE A 226 13.15 11.54 3.60
C PHE A 226 13.31 10.03 3.42
N VAL A 227 12.42 9.46 2.62
CA VAL A 227 12.55 8.09 2.11
C VAL A 227 12.45 8.14 0.59
N ILE A 228 13.32 7.41 -0.12
CA ILE A 228 13.26 7.32 -1.57
C ILE A 228 13.41 5.88 -2.02
N GLY A 229 12.71 5.50 -3.07
CA GLY A 229 12.79 4.15 -3.62
C GLY A 229 12.42 4.06 -5.08
N ALA A 230 12.99 3.05 -5.75
CA ALA A 230 12.62 2.64 -7.10
C ALA A 230 11.85 1.34 -7.04
N LEU A 231 10.65 1.30 -7.63
CA LEU A 231 9.74 0.17 -7.57
C LEU A 231 9.37 -0.30 -8.98
N PRO A 232 9.79 -1.52 -9.38
CA PRO A 232 9.39 -2.14 -10.64
C PRO A 232 7.88 -2.32 -10.75
N ALA A 233 7.39 -2.30 -11.98
CA ALA A 233 6.02 -2.60 -12.36
C ALA A 233 5.99 -3.40 -13.67
N ASP A 234 4.80 -3.64 -14.19
CA ASP A 234 4.58 -4.39 -15.43
C ASP A 234 5.23 -3.73 -16.66
N ASN A 235 5.60 -4.53 -17.64
CA ASN A 235 6.07 -4.12 -18.96
C ASN A 235 7.28 -3.17 -18.93
N GLY A 236 8.29 -3.47 -18.11
CA GLY A 236 9.51 -2.67 -17.99
C GLY A 236 9.30 -1.26 -17.43
N ARG A 237 8.14 -0.99 -16.85
CA ARG A 237 7.87 0.27 -16.17
C ARG A 237 8.32 0.20 -14.72
N PHE A 238 8.65 1.34 -14.16
CA PHE A 238 8.96 1.49 -12.73
C PHE A 238 8.72 2.92 -12.28
N THR A 239 8.71 3.11 -10.98
CA THR A 239 8.63 4.44 -10.38
C THR A 239 9.88 4.76 -9.60
N VAL A 240 10.23 6.05 -9.53
CA VAL A 240 11.04 6.59 -8.44
C VAL A 240 10.11 7.47 -7.59
N THR A 241 10.07 7.19 -6.30
CA THR A 241 9.16 7.84 -5.36
C THR A 241 9.92 8.40 -4.18
N LEU A 242 9.81 9.69 -3.98
CA LEU A 242 10.33 10.43 -2.83
C LEU A 242 9.21 10.67 -1.82
N GLN A 243 9.45 10.36 -0.55
CA GLN A 243 8.58 10.61 0.57
C GLN A 243 9.25 11.64 1.47
N VAL A 244 8.58 12.76 1.69
CA VAL A 244 9.07 13.88 2.50
C VAL A 244 8.04 14.27 3.55
N HIS A 245 8.49 14.88 4.64
CA HIS A 245 7.56 15.49 5.58
C HIS A 245 6.93 16.75 4.95
N ARG A 246 5.65 16.99 5.22
CA ARG A 246 4.90 18.10 4.61
C ARG A 246 5.49 19.48 4.92
N ASP A 247 6.18 19.62 6.04
CA ASP A 247 6.77 20.89 6.50
C ASP A 247 8.19 21.10 5.93
N ASP A 248 8.75 20.12 5.20
CA ASP A 248 10.01 20.28 4.48
C ASP A 248 9.76 21.00 3.14
N THR A 249 9.81 22.31 3.18
CA THR A 249 9.50 23.15 2.00
C THR A 249 10.54 23.01 0.90
N GLU A 250 11.83 22.84 1.23
CA GLU A 250 12.91 22.65 0.24
C GLU A 250 12.72 21.36 -0.56
N LEU A 251 12.63 20.22 0.13
CA LEU A 251 12.43 18.92 -0.53
C LEU A 251 11.06 18.86 -1.23
N THR A 252 10.04 19.49 -0.67
CA THR A 252 8.71 19.56 -1.30
C THR A 252 8.75 20.35 -2.60
N THR A 253 9.46 21.50 -2.63
CA THR A 253 9.63 22.33 -3.82
C THR A 253 10.46 21.60 -4.86
N LEU A 254 11.61 21.05 -4.48
CA LEU A 254 12.46 20.23 -5.34
C LEU A 254 11.69 19.09 -6.00
N ALA A 255 10.85 18.40 -5.24
CA ALA A 255 10.14 17.22 -5.69
C ALA A 255 8.97 17.49 -6.65
N LYS A 256 8.46 18.71 -6.72
CA LYS A 256 7.36 19.10 -7.64
C LYS A 256 7.80 19.26 -9.08
N HIS A 257 9.07 19.55 -9.33
CA HIS A 257 9.59 19.87 -10.67
C HIS A 257 10.42 18.70 -11.21
N PRO A 258 10.14 18.19 -12.42
CA PRO A 258 10.79 17.01 -12.96
C PRO A 258 12.33 17.13 -13.07
N GLU A 259 12.84 18.33 -13.40
CA GLU A 259 14.26 18.58 -13.59
C GLU A 259 15.02 18.49 -12.26
N THR A 260 14.57 19.21 -11.23
CA THR A 260 15.18 19.22 -9.90
C THR A 260 15.04 17.86 -9.21
N PHE A 261 13.87 17.21 -9.38
CA PHE A 261 13.66 15.84 -8.87
C PHE A 261 14.68 14.86 -9.47
N ARG A 262 14.86 14.88 -10.81
CA ARG A 262 15.84 13.98 -11.46
C ARG A 262 17.28 14.34 -11.11
N GLU A 263 17.63 15.62 -10.98
CA GLU A 263 18.96 16.04 -10.57
C GLU A 263 19.28 15.57 -9.14
N PHE A 264 18.32 15.72 -8.22
CA PHE A 264 18.44 15.17 -6.87
C PHE A 264 18.62 13.64 -6.89
N CYS A 265 17.82 12.93 -7.67
CA CYS A 265 17.91 11.47 -7.80
C CYS A 265 19.26 11.00 -8.37
N ARG A 266 19.88 11.74 -9.30
CA ARG A 266 21.22 11.42 -9.82
C ARG A 266 22.31 11.48 -8.77
N ARG A 267 22.13 12.31 -7.74
CA ARG A 267 23.09 12.43 -6.63
C ARG A 267 22.93 11.35 -5.56
N LEU A 268 21.97 10.43 -5.74
CA LEU A 268 21.73 9.30 -4.84
C LEU A 268 22.24 8.01 -5.46
N PRO A 269 23.36 7.42 -4.93
CA PRO A 269 24.01 6.26 -5.55
C PRO A 269 23.09 5.04 -5.76
N ALA A 270 22.08 4.84 -4.90
CA ALA A 270 21.13 3.75 -5.06
C ALA A 270 20.04 4.02 -6.10
N ILE A 271 19.80 5.27 -6.47
CA ILE A 271 18.75 5.66 -7.41
C ILE A 271 19.30 6.02 -8.78
N ALA A 272 20.47 6.64 -8.85
CA ALA A 272 21.09 7.07 -10.10
C ALA A 272 21.13 5.98 -11.19
N PRO A 273 21.48 4.71 -10.91
CA PRO A 273 21.48 3.65 -11.92
C PRO A 273 20.10 3.34 -12.52
N TRP A 274 18.99 3.66 -11.80
CA TRP A 274 17.64 3.43 -12.27
C TRP A 274 17.20 4.47 -13.31
N ILE A 275 17.63 5.71 -13.13
CA ILE A 275 17.22 6.85 -13.97
C ILE A 275 18.31 7.27 -14.96
N ASP A 276 19.32 6.46 -15.15
CA ASP A 276 20.33 6.65 -16.19
C ASP A 276 19.66 6.80 -17.56
N PRO A 277 19.91 7.90 -18.31
CA PRO A 277 19.30 8.14 -19.62
C PRO A 277 19.54 7.04 -20.66
N ASP A 278 20.67 6.30 -20.54
CA ASP A 278 20.96 5.18 -21.42
C ASP A 278 20.18 3.91 -21.07
N ARG A 279 19.57 3.87 -19.87
CA ARG A 279 18.80 2.75 -19.36
C ARG A 279 17.31 2.98 -19.44
N ALA A 280 16.84 4.17 -19.06
CA ALA A 280 15.42 4.45 -18.90
C ALA A 280 15.06 5.87 -19.33
N GLU A 281 13.81 6.06 -19.65
CA GLU A 281 13.21 7.37 -19.97
C GLU A 281 12.06 7.67 -19.02
N ALA A 282 11.93 8.94 -18.60
CA ALA A 282 10.80 9.39 -17.80
C ALA A 282 9.52 9.40 -18.63
N THR A 283 8.41 8.93 -18.06
CA THR A 283 7.10 8.91 -18.70
C THR A 283 6.08 9.69 -17.88
N GLY A 284 5.70 10.87 -18.34
CA GLY A 284 4.72 11.71 -17.68
C GLY A 284 5.28 12.65 -16.59
N PRO A 285 4.38 13.38 -15.91
CA PRO A 285 4.73 14.36 -14.90
C PRO A 285 5.12 13.73 -13.55
N ILE A 286 5.47 14.58 -12.60
CA ILE A 286 5.51 14.19 -11.18
C ILE A 286 4.07 14.12 -10.64
N TYR A 287 3.75 13.02 -9.98
CA TYR A 287 2.48 12.81 -9.31
C TYR A 287 2.64 13.00 -7.81
N GLY A 288 2.04 14.07 -7.29
CA GLY A 288 1.96 14.32 -5.85
C GLY A 288 0.83 13.52 -5.20
N PHE A 289 1.05 13.03 -4.00
CA PHE A 289 0.02 12.41 -3.17
C PHE A 289 0.28 12.73 -1.69
N GLY A 290 -0.76 13.18 -1.00
CA GLY A 290 -0.68 13.59 0.41
C GLY A 290 -2.01 13.42 1.13
N MET A 291 -2.16 14.10 2.27
CA MET A 291 -3.35 14.03 3.15
C MET A 291 -3.69 12.57 3.52
N MET A 292 -2.66 11.81 3.84
CA MET A 292 -2.81 10.43 4.29
C MET A 292 -3.12 10.40 5.77
N ASP A 293 -3.83 9.36 6.15
CA ASP A 293 -4.25 9.10 7.51
C ASP A 293 -4.14 7.61 7.84
N TYR A 294 -3.94 7.33 9.09
CA TYR A 294 -4.28 6.04 9.67
C TYR A 294 -5.72 6.11 10.12
N LEU A 295 -6.52 5.13 9.72
CA LEU A 295 -7.91 5.04 10.13
C LEU A 295 -8.24 3.59 10.52
N TRP A 296 -8.97 3.47 11.61
CA TRP A 296 -9.65 2.23 11.99
C TRP A 296 -11.08 2.55 12.33
N ARG A 297 -12.03 2.04 11.55
CA ARG A 297 -13.46 2.30 11.70
C ARG A 297 -14.20 1.06 12.17
N SER A 298 -15.18 1.23 13.05
CA SER A 298 -16.02 0.17 13.58
C SER A 298 -17.46 0.64 13.71
N TRP A 299 -18.39 -0.19 13.30
CA TRP A 299 -19.84 -0.02 13.56
C TRP A 299 -20.32 -0.94 14.68
N VAL A 300 -19.43 -1.61 15.40
CA VAL A 300 -19.72 -2.36 16.62
C VAL A 300 -19.20 -1.59 17.82
N VAL A 301 -20.08 -1.17 18.71
CA VAL A 301 -19.74 -0.40 19.91
C VAL A 301 -20.18 -1.20 21.14
N LYS A 302 -19.25 -1.47 22.06
CA LYS A 302 -19.48 -2.29 23.26
C LYS A 302 -20.12 -3.68 22.95
N GLY A 303 -19.75 -4.26 21.81
CA GLY A 303 -20.27 -5.56 21.37
C GLY A 303 -21.57 -5.50 20.55
N GLU A 304 -22.22 -4.34 20.49
CA GLU A 304 -23.50 -4.16 19.80
C GLU A 304 -23.32 -3.49 18.43
N PRO A 305 -23.97 -4.01 17.37
CA PRO A 305 -23.95 -3.40 16.05
C PRO A 305 -24.80 -2.11 16.03
N ARG A 306 -24.26 -1.06 15.41
CA ARG A 306 -24.97 0.21 15.15
C ARG A 306 -25.78 0.20 13.88
N ILE A 307 -25.51 -0.76 13.00
CA ILE A 307 -26.16 -0.91 11.70
C ILE A 307 -26.16 -2.38 11.32
N LEU A 308 -27.18 -2.85 10.65
CA LEU A 308 -27.27 -4.20 10.09
C LEU A 308 -27.27 -4.14 8.57
N GLY A 309 -26.87 -5.23 7.91
CA GLY A 309 -26.84 -5.31 6.44
C GLY A 309 -25.75 -4.46 5.77
N PHE A 310 -24.90 -3.78 6.56
CA PHE A 310 -23.81 -2.92 6.06
C PHE A 310 -22.44 -3.44 6.51
N PHE A 311 -21.48 -3.44 5.59
CA PHE A 311 -20.09 -3.81 5.84
C PHE A 311 -19.15 -2.87 5.10
N ALA A 312 -17.92 -2.69 5.59
CA ALA A 312 -16.90 -1.95 4.87
C ALA A 312 -15.64 -2.81 4.67
N VAL A 313 -14.98 -2.63 3.53
CA VAL A 313 -13.77 -3.36 3.15
C VAL A 313 -12.69 -2.40 2.64
N GLY A 314 -11.42 -2.76 2.81
CA GLY A 314 -10.28 -1.96 2.38
C GLY A 314 -10.19 -0.62 3.10
N ASP A 315 -9.83 0.45 2.37
CA ASP A 315 -9.61 1.78 2.93
C ASP A 315 -10.87 2.44 3.51
N SER A 316 -12.06 1.90 3.25
CA SER A 316 -13.30 2.35 3.91
C SER A 316 -13.35 1.97 5.39
N VAL A 317 -12.58 0.97 5.82
CA VAL A 317 -12.58 0.47 7.21
C VAL A 317 -11.19 0.53 7.87
N ILE A 318 -10.10 0.27 7.13
CA ILE A 318 -8.74 0.25 7.67
C ILE A 318 -7.79 0.95 6.69
N ARG A 319 -7.16 2.04 7.15
CA ARG A 319 -6.12 2.77 6.40
C ARG A 319 -4.79 2.72 7.11
N SER A 320 -3.74 2.69 6.34
CA SER A 320 -2.36 2.81 6.82
C SER A 320 -1.51 3.57 5.81
N ASN A 321 -0.29 3.96 6.21
CA ASN A 321 0.66 4.57 5.29
C ASN A 321 1.00 3.59 4.14
N PRO A 322 0.89 4.01 2.87
CA PRO A 322 1.18 3.19 1.68
C PRO A 322 2.57 2.55 1.65
N ARG A 323 3.58 3.14 2.30
CA ARG A 323 4.96 2.63 2.35
C ARG A 323 5.07 1.19 2.87
N PHE A 324 4.07 0.73 3.63
CA PHE A 324 4.05 -0.64 4.15
C PHE A 324 3.44 -1.66 3.18
N GLY A 325 2.89 -1.22 2.04
CA GLY A 325 2.34 -2.10 1.02
C GLY A 325 1.13 -2.95 1.44
N ARG A 326 0.43 -2.58 2.52
CA ARG A 326 -0.62 -3.42 3.12
C ARG A 326 -2.01 -3.23 2.53
N GLY A 327 -2.31 -2.07 1.97
CA GLY A 327 -3.68 -1.70 1.58
C GLY A 327 -4.36 -2.72 0.67
N CYS A 328 -3.71 -3.10 -0.43
CA CYS A 328 -4.25 -4.07 -1.38
C CYS A 328 -4.44 -5.46 -0.77
N THR A 329 -3.45 -5.91 0.01
CA THR A 329 -3.50 -7.21 0.70
C THR A 329 -4.61 -7.26 1.74
N TRP A 330 -4.74 -6.24 2.56
CA TRP A 330 -5.78 -6.18 3.59
C TRP A 330 -7.18 -6.02 3.00
N ALA A 331 -7.31 -5.29 1.88
CA ALA A 331 -8.56 -5.18 1.15
C ALA A 331 -9.03 -6.57 0.66
N ALA A 332 -8.15 -7.32 0.01
CA ALA A 332 -8.46 -8.64 -0.49
C ALA A 332 -8.74 -9.65 0.65
N LEU A 333 -7.89 -9.72 1.66
CA LEU A 333 -8.09 -10.60 2.81
C LEU A 333 -9.36 -10.25 3.58
N GLY A 334 -9.62 -8.95 3.84
CA GLY A 334 -10.83 -8.49 4.51
C GLY A 334 -12.11 -8.88 3.78
N ALA A 335 -12.08 -8.83 2.45
CA ALA A 335 -13.17 -9.31 1.61
C ALA A 335 -13.47 -10.81 1.80
N HIS A 336 -12.43 -11.64 1.90
CA HIS A 336 -12.59 -13.08 2.15
C HIS A 336 -13.06 -13.36 3.58
N LEU A 337 -12.55 -12.62 4.58
CA LEU A 337 -13.03 -12.73 5.96
C LEU A 337 -14.53 -12.39 6.05
N LEU A 338 -15.02 -11.43 5.26
CA LEU A 338 -16.43 -11.11 5.17
C LEU A 338 -17.23 -12.27 4.56
N ALA A 339 -16.76 -12.80 3.42
CA ALA A 339 -17.44 -13.92 2.76
C ALA A 339 -17.52 -15.17 3.65
N ASP A 340 -16.45 -15.50 4.37
CA ASP A 340 -16.45 -16.60 5.36
C ASP A 340 -17.50 -16.40 6.46
N VAL A 341 -17.70 -15.16 6.90
CA VAL A 341 -18.71 -14.84 7.92
C VAL A 341 -20.12 -14.94 7.35
N VAL A 342 -20.33 -14.46 6.13
CA VAL A 342 -21.62 -14.51 5.45
C VAL A 342 -22.05 -15.96 5.19
N ALA A 343 -21.11 -16.83 4.84
CA ALA A 343 -21.34 -18.26 4.68
C ALA A 343 -21.68 -18.96 6.00
N ALA A 344 -21.05 -18.54 7.11
CA ALA A 344 -21.15 -19.19 8.41
C ALA A 344 -22.43 -18.84 9.20
N THR A 345 -23.13 -17.76 8.88
CA THR A 345 -24.36 -17.36 9.60
C THR A 345 -25.26 -16.49 8.75
N ARG A 346 -26.59 -16.63 8.95
CA ARG A 346 -27.62 -15.77 8.34
C ARG A 346 -28.04 -14.60 9.24
N ASP A 347 -27.70 -14.67 10.51
CA ASP A 347 -28.02 -13.62 11.49
C ASP A 347 -27.22 -12.33 11.18
N PRO A 348 -27.86 -11.21 10.85
CA PRO A 348 -27.18 -9.98 10.44
C PRO A 348 -26.39 -9.32 11.59
N ARG A 349 -26.81 -9.49 12.86
CA ARG A 349 -26.08 -9.00 14.04
C ARG A 349 -24.77 -9.78 14.19
N LEU A 350 -24.85 -11.11 14.17
CA LEU A 350 -23.67 -11.97 14.28
C LEU A 350 -22.72 -11.78 13.10
N ARG A 351 -23.23 -11.51 11.89
CA ARG A 351 -22.36 -11.23 10.73
C ARG A 351 -21.44 -10.05 11.00
N LEU A 352 -21.98 -8.90 11.44
CA LEU A 352 -21.17 -7.70 11.65
C LEU A 352 -20.18 -7.88 12.81
N VAL A 353 -20.65 -8.37 13.97
CA VAL A 353 -19.82 -8.59 15.16
C VAL A 353 -18.66 -9.57 14.86
N ARG A 354 -18.95 -10.69 14.19
CA ARG A 354 -17.93 -11.68 13.83
C ARG A 354 -16.93 -11.15 12.80
N TYR A 355 -17.42 -10.39 11.81
CA TYR A 355 -16.55 -9.80 10.80
C TYR A 355 -15.56 -8.81 11.42
N GLU A 356 -16.03 -7.85 12.22
CA GLU A 356 -15.15 -6.89 12.87
C GLU A 356 -14.18 -7.54 13.88
N LYS A 357 -14.62 -8.59 14.58
CA LYS A 357 -13.73 -9.40 15.43
C LYS A 357 -12.63 -10.06 14.59
N LYS A 358 -12.96 -10.63 13.43
CA LYS A 358 -11.97 -11.22 12.51
C LYS A 358 -11.00 -10.17 11.98
N LEU A 359 -11.47 -8.98 11.57
CA LEU A 359 -10.61 -7.88 11.14
C LEU A 359 -9.62 -7.48 12.25
N ARG A 360 -10.12 -7.30 13.48
CA ARG A 360 -9.31 -6.92 14.64
C ARG A 360 -8.23 -7.98 14.94
N ASN A 361 -8.61 -9.23 14.96
CA ASN A 361 -7.68 -10.33 15.25
C ASN A 361 -6.60 -10.46 14.17
N THR A 362 -6.95 -10.17 12.91
CA THR A 362 -6.05 -10.34 11.78
C THR A 362 -5.11 -9.15 11.60
N PHE A 363 -5.61 -7.90 11.68
CA PHE A 363 -4.88 -6.73 11.23
C PHE A 363 -4.46 -5.75 12.34
N ARG A 364 -5.17 -5.73 13.49
CA ARG A 364 -4.99 -4.67 14.49
C ARG A 364 -3.57 -4.55 15.04
N LYS A 365 -2.91 -5.67 15.32
CA LYS A 365 -1.54 -5.64 15.86
C LYS A 365 -0.55 -5.04 14.86
N ASP A 366 -0.66 -5.41 13.59
CA ASP A 366 0.20 -4.85 12.54
C ASP A 366 -0.10 -3.38 12.29
N TRP A 367 -1.39 -2.99 12.31
CA TRP A 367 -1.80 -1.60 12.20
C TRP A 367 -1.20 -0.72 13.31
N MET A 368 -1.24 -1.19 14.56
CA MET A 368 -0.61 -0.51 15.71
C MET A 368 0.92 -0.45 15.57
N THR A 369 1.55 -1.51 15.08
CA THR A 369 3.00 -1.55 14.82
C THR A 369 3.39 -0.49 13.78
N MET A 370 2.64 -0.40 12.67
CA MET A 370 2.89 0.59 11.63
C MET A 370 2.69 2.02 12.14
N LEU A 371 1.67 2.26 12.96
CA LEU A 371 1.44 3.56 13.59
C LEU A 371 2.59 3.95 14.54
N ALA A 372 3.12 3.00 15.30
CA ALA A 372 4.28 3.23 16.15
C ALA A 372 5.55 3.58 15.34
N ILE A 373 5.79 2.87 14.23
CA ILE A 373 6.90 3.19 13.32
C ILE A 373 6.72 4.59 12.71
N GLU A 374 5.49 4.95 12.34
CA GLU A 374 5.18 6.28 11.80
C GLU A 374 5.52 7.39 12.79
N ARG A 375 5.10 7.24 14.05
CA ARG A 375 5.42 8.21 15.12
C ARG A 375 6.92 8.35 15.33
N THR A 376 7.66 7.25 15.27
CA THR A 376 9.14 7.27 15.36
C THR A 376 9.75 8.01 14.16
N THR A 377 9.23 7.78 12.95
CA THR A 377 9.69 8.47 11.73
C THR A 377 9.44 9.97 11.82
N GLN A 378 8.25 10.38 12.25
CA GLN A 378 7.93 11.81 12.44
C GLN A 378 8.85 12.46 13.48
N ARG A 379 9.13 11.78 14.60
CA ARG A 379 10.08 12.28 15.61
C ARG A 379 11.49 12.45 15.04
N ARG A 380 11.99 11.50 14.25
CA ARG A 380 13.30 11.62 13.60
C ARG A 380 13.39 12.81 12.66
N PHE A 381 12.33 13.01 11.88
CA PHE A 381 12.25 14.19 11.04
C PHE A 381 12.39 15.48 11.86
N GLN A 382 11.64 15.63 12.95
CA GLN A 382 11.72 16.80 13.82
C GLN A 382 13.12 17.01 14.43
N ILE A 383 13.83 15.92 14.73
CA ILE A 383 15.22 15.97 15.19
C ILE A 383 16.15 16.42 14.05
N ALA A 384 15.98 15.86 12.86
CA ALA A 384 16.84 16.14 11.69
C ALA A 384 16.74 17.60 11.23
N VAL A 385 15.57 18.23 11.36
CA VAL A 385 15.35 19.65 11.02
C VAL A 385 15.57 20.61 12.20
N GLY A 386 16.04 20.09 13.36
CA GLY A 386 16.38 20.92 14.52
C GLY A 386 15.22 21.39 15.38
N HIS A 387 13.98 20.92 15.11
CA HIS A 387 12.79 21.31 15.90
C HIS A 387 12.74 20.65 17.27
N THR A 388 13.42 19.54 17.46
CA THR A 388 13.43 18.78 18.72
C THR A 388 14.84 18.25 19.01
N PRO A 389 15.37 18.40 20.24
CA PRO A 389 16.67 17.83 20.58
C PRO A 389 16.63 16.30 20.64
N ALA A 390 17.70 15.65 20.17
CA ALA A 390 17.84 14.22 20.27
C ALA A 390 18.16 13.78 21.71
N THR A 391 17.37 12.85 22.24
CA THR A 391 17.62 12.20 23.53
C THR A 391 18.60 11.04 23.41
N LEU A 392 19.11 10.54 24.54
CA LEU A 392 19.92 9.29 24.57
C LEU A 392 19.15 8.09 23.98
N ARG A 393 17.84 8.03 24.21
CA ARG A 393 16.96 7.00 23.65
C ARG A 393 16.90 7.08 22.11
N ASP A 394 16.85 8.28 21.54
CA ASP A 394 16.83 8.49 20.10
C ASP A 394 18.16 8.06 19.47
N ARG A 395 19.30 8.40 20.11
CA ARG A 395 20.64 7.97 19.67
C ARG A 395 20.80 6.46 19.71
N PHE A 396 20.33 5.82 20.78
CA PHE A 396 20.36 4.36 20.89
C PHE A 396 19.45 3.68 19.83
N ALA A 397 18.26 4.21 19.60
CA ALA A 397 17.35 3.73 18.56
C ALA A 397 18.00 3.85 17.16
N SER A 398 18.67 4.97 16.87
CA SER A 398 19.39 5.15 15.60
C SER A 398 20.55 4.15 15.43
N LEU A 399 21.26 3.82 16.51
CA LEU A 399 22.29 2.79 16.49
C LEU A 399 21.72 1.41 16.17
N LEU A 400 20.61 1.03 16.83
CA LEU A 400 19.93 -0.26 16.58
C LEU A 400 19.44 -0.36 15.15
N ASP A 401 18.88 0.72 14.60
CA ASP A 401 18.41 0.74 13.21
C ASP A 401 19.57 0.59 12.22
N ARG A 402 20.72 1.18 12.52
CA ARG A 402 21.93 0.99 11.71
C ARG A 402 22.37 -0.48 11.75
N CYS A 403 22.45 -1.09 12.93
CA CYS A 403 22.81 -2.50 13.07
C CYS A 403 21.81 -3.42 12.35
N LEU A 404 20.51 -3.10 12.42
CA LEU A 404 19.48 -3.83 11.69
C LEU A 404 19.68 -3.68 10.17
N LEU A 405 19.89 -2.48 9.66
CA LEU A 405 20.12 -2.22 8.24
C LEU A 405 21.34 -2.99 7.72
N GLU A 406 22.45 -2.94 8.47
CA GLU A 406 23.67 -3.71 8.14
C GLU A 406 23.40 -5.21 8.07
N SER A 407 22.61 -5.70 9.01
CA SER A 407 22.22 -7.12 9.05
C SER A 407 21.27 -7.51 7.93
N LEU A 408 20.33 -6.64 7.55
CA LEU A 408 19.44 -6.83 6.40
C LEU A 408 20.21 -6.94 5.07
N ILE A 409 21.28 -6.15 4.92
CA ILE A 409 22.13 -6.15 3.73
C ILE A 409 23.03 -7.40 3.69
N ALA A 410 23.50 -7.91 4.85
CA ALA A 410 24.53 -8.94 4.91
C ALA A 410 24.03 -10.35 5.24
N ASP A 411 22.87 -10.51 5.87
CA ASP A 411 22.38 -11.80 6.37
C ASP A 411 20.99 -12.16 5.81
N PRO A 412 20.90 -13.18 4.92
CA PRO A 412 19.63 -13.63 4.36
C PRO A 412 18.61 -14.08 5.40
N ALA A 413 19.03 -14.57 6.56
CA ALA A 413 18.10 -15.03 7.61
C ALA A 413 17.45 -13.84 8.32
N VAL A 414 18.19 -12.76 8.57
CA VAL A 414 17.63 -11.52 9.11
C VAL A 414 16.67 -10.89 8.09
N PHE A 415 17.09 -10.79 6.82
CA PHE A 415 16.24 -10.27 5.76
C PHE A 415 14.95 -11.09 5.62
N ARG A 416 15.04 -12.44 5.59
CA ARG A 416 13.86 -13.32 5.52
C ARG A 416 12.89 -13.11 6.69
N ALA A 417 13.39 -12.98 7.91
CA ALA A 417 12.55 -12.77 9.08
C ALA A 417 11.76 -11.45 9.02
N VAL A 418 12.43 -10.37 8.65
CA VAL A 418 11.81 -9.05 8.48
C VAL A 418 10.87 -9.05 7.28
N TRP A 419 11.31 -9.61 6.14
CA TRP A 419 10.53 -9.64 4.89
C TRP A 419 9.28 -10.51 5.00
N SER A 420 9.31 -11.58 5.80
CA SER A 420 8.12 -12.38 6.12
C SER A 420 7.05 -11.55 6.83
N GLY A 421 7.45 -10.69 7.75
CA GLY A 421 6.58 -9.69 8.36
C GLY A 421 5.98 -8.73 7.33
N TYR A 422 6.81 -8.14 6.47
CA TYR A 422 6.35 -7.24 5.39
C TYR A 422 5.42 -7.93 4.40
N ASN A 423 5.64 -9.20 4.07
CA ASN A 423 4.79 -9.96 3.16
C ASN A 423 3.51 -10.52 3.79
N GLY A 424 3.29 -10.32 5.09
CA GLY A 424 2.04 -10.67 5.78
C GLY A 424 1.91 -12.14 6.15
N PHE A 425 3.01 -12.90 6.15
CA PHE A 425 3.06 -14.30 6.60
C PHE A 425 3.41 -14.43 8.09
N ALA A 426 3.97 -13.38 8.66
CA ALA A 426 4.22 -13.24 10.09
C ALA A 426 3.72 -11.87 10.57
N ARG A 427 3.64 -11.67 11.87
CA ARG A 427 3.44 -10.32 12.43
C ARG A 427 4.62 -9.45 12.05
N MET A 428 4.35 -8.20 11.75
CA MET A 428 5.38 -7.24 11.31
C MET A 428 6.53 -7.09 12.32
N SER A 429 6.20 -7.20 13.62
CA SER A 429 7.16 -7.17 14.73
C SER A 429 7.67 -8.55 15.18
N SER A 430 7.30 -9.66 14.53
CA SER A 430 7.63 -11.01 15.01
C SER A 430 9.12 -11.30 15.13
N TRP A 431 9.94 -10.68 14.28
CA TRP A 431 11.40 -10.82 14.32
C TRP A 431 12.02 -10.26 15.61
N THR A 432 11.36 -9.26 16.26
CA THR A 432 11.88 -8.62 17.48
C THR A 432 11.85 -9.55 18.70
N THR A 433 11.08 -10.62 18.66
CA THR A 433 11.01 -11.63 19.72
C THR A 433 11.89 -12.85 19.46
N ARG A 434 12.61 -12.87 18.34
CA ARG A 434 13.44 -14.00 17.92
C ARG A 434 14.89 -13.83 18.40
N PHE A 435 15.29 -14.66 19.34
CA PHE A 435 16.65 -14.65 19.89
C PHE A 435 17.72 -14.93 18.81
N ASP A 436 17.48 -15.88 17.90
CA ASP A 436 18.40 -16.20 16.80
C ASP A 436 18.64 -15.01 15.85
N ILE A 437 17.63 -14.18 15.63
CA ILE A 437 17.76 -12.97 14.82
C ILE A 437 18.58 -11.90 15.56
N TRP A 438 18.29 -11.68 16.84
CA TRP A 438 19.06 -10.73 17.66
C TRP A 438 20.52 -11.14 17.79
N ALA A 439 20.82 -12.44 18.01
CA ALA A 439 22.20 -12.93 18.06
C ALA A 439 22.96 -12.61 16.77
N ARG A 440 22.32 -12.70 15.59
CA ARG A 440 22.92 -12.33 14.29
C ARG A 440 23.17 -10.82 14.18
N ILE A 441 22.19 -9.99 14.60
CA ILE A 441 22.32 -8.54 14.60
C ILE A 441 23.46 -8.10 15.54
N ILE A 442 23.52 -8.64 16.76
CA ILE A 442 24.56 -8.33 17.74
C ILE A 442 25.94 -8.81 17.26
N LYS A 443 26.05 -10.05 16.77
CA LYS A 443 27.30 -10.55 16.18
C LYS A 443 27.82 -9.63 15.07
N ARG A 444 26.90 -9.09 14.25
CA ARG A 444 27.24 -8.16 13.18
C ARG A 444 27.76 -6.83 13.75
N SER A 445 27.11 -6.26 14.77
CA SER A 445 27.52 -4.99 15.39
C SER A 445 28.88 -5.08 16.08
N MET A 446 29.33 -6.28 16.46
CA MET A 446 30.66 -6.52 17.05
C MET A 446 31.79 -6.59 16.01
N VAL A 447 31.47 -6.78 14.73
CA VAL A 447 32.46 -6.72 13.65
C VAL A 447 32.66 -5.25 13.34
N GLY A 448 33.86 -4.72 13.65
CA GLY A 448 34.20 -3.32 13.48
C GLY A 448 33.95 -2.77 12.07
N PRO A 449 34.13 -1.46 11.86
CA PRO A 449 33.91 -0.83 10.57
C PRO A 449 34.81 -1.46 9.52
N GLY A 450 34.21 -2.13 8.54
CA GLY A 450 34.87 -2.78 7.42
C GLY A 450 34.23 -2.38 6.10
N GLU A 451 34.49 -3.13 5.04
CA GLU A 451 33.95 -2.89 3.69
C GLU A 451 32.43 -2.68 3.68
N LEU A 452 31.67 -3.40 4.53
CA LEU A 452 30.22 -3.25 4.61
C LEU A 452 29.79 -1.89 5.20
N SER A 453 30.50 -1.39 6.21
CA SER A 453 30.22 -0.05 6.76
C SER A 453 30.52 1.04 5.74
N ASN A 454 31.61 0.88 4.96
CA ASN A 454 31.93 1.79 3.85
C ASN A 454 30.87 1.73 2.75
N LEU A 455 30.43 0.54 2.37
CA LEU A 455 29.35 0.36 1.41
C LEU A 455 28.04 1.03 1.88
N ILE A 456 27.67 0.83 3.14
CA ILE A 456 26.47 1.45 3.71
C ILE A 456 26.59 2.97 3.74
N ASN A 457 27.76 3.50 4.10
CA ASN A 457 28.00 4.93 4.04
C ASN A 457 27.88 5.45 2.61
N GLN A 458 28.43 4.74 1.62
CA GLN A 458 28.25 5.07 0.19
C GLN A 458 26.78 5.03 -0.22
N LEU A 459 26.05 3.96 0.12
CA LEU A 459 24.62 3.86 -0.18
C LEU A 459 23.79 4.94 0.52
N ARG A 460 24.23 5.44 1.67
CA ARG A 460 23.62 6.53 2.43
C ARG A 460 24.15 7.91 2.07
N THR A 461 25.03 8.03 1.09
CA THR A 461 25.41 9.33 0.55
C THR A 461 24.20 10.03 -0.04
N ARG A 462 23.99 11.27 0.35
CA ARG A 462 22.88 12.10 -0.08
C ARG A 462 23.32 13.56 -0.21
N PRO A 463 22.65 14.37 -1.00
CA PRO A 463 22.88 15.80 -1.03
C PRO A 463 22.67 16.43 0.35
N SER A 464 23.54 17.32 0.72
CA SER A 464 23.38 18.21 1.88
C SER A 464 22.27 19.24 1.61
N ARG A 465 21.80 19.94 2.62
CA ARG A 465 20.83 21.03 2.46
C ARG A 465 21.34 22.15 1.57
N SER A 466 22.65 22.48 1.65
CA SER A 466 23.27 23.44 0.74
C SER A 466 23.18 23.00 -0.70
N GLU A 467 23.52 21.74 -0.98
CA GLU A 467 23.45 21.19 -2.34
C GLU A 467 21.99 21.09 -2.86
N ILE A 468 21.01 20.90 -1.99
CA ILE A 468 19.59 20.97 -2.35
C ILE A 468 19.23 22.41 -2.76
N GLY A 469 19.69 23.42 -2.01
CA GLY A 469 19.56 24.83 -2.36
C GLY A 469 20.16 25.15 -3.72
N GLU A 470 21.40 24.71 -3.98
CA GLU A 470 22.08 24.87 -5.27
C GLU A 470 21.29 24.27 -6.45
N ILE A 471 20.64 23.10 -6.23
CA ILE A 471 19.79 22.50 -7.26
C ILE A 471 18.59 23.41 -7.53
N LEU A 472 17.93 23.94 -6.51
CA LEU A 472 16.78 24.83 -6.65
C LEU A 472 17.15 26.14 -7.35
N ASP A 473 18.27 26.74 -6.97
CA ASP A 473 18.79 27.98 -7.56
C ASP A 473 19.16 27.81 -9.05
N ARG A 474 19.85 26.70 -9.36
CA ARG A 474 20.26 26.38 -10.74
C ARG A 474 19.08 26.32 -11.72
N PHE A 475 17.93 25.88 -11.26
CA PHE A 475 16.71 25.79 -12.06
C PHE A 475 15.79 27.01 -11.89
N ALA A 476 16.24 28.07 -11.19
CA ALA A 476 15.52 29.33 -10.97
C ALA A 476 14.10 29.15 -10.38
N ILE A 477 13.90 28.16 -9.53
CA ILE A 477 12.57 27.77 -9.03
C ILE A 477 12.05 28.70 -7.94
N PHE A 478 12.94 29.48 -7.31
CA PHE A 478 12.54 30.51 -6.34
C PHE A 478 12.31 31.90 -6.97
N SER A 479 12.44 32.05 -8.28
CA SER A 479 12.34 33.36 -8.96
C SER A 479 10.96 33.64 -9.55
N SER A 480 9.94 32.87 -9.22
CA SER A 480 8.56 33.07 -9.72
C SER A 480 7.53 33.05 -8.61
#